data_7abd915c125a38c16f60a185af4132db
#
_entry.id   7abd915c125a38c16f60a185af4132db
#
_cell.length_a   1.000
_cell.length_b   1.000
_cell.length_c   1.000
_cell.angle_alpha   90.00
_cell.angle_beta   90.00
_cell.angle_gamma   90.00
#
_symmetry.space_group_name_H-M   'P 1'
#
loop_
_entity.id
_entity.type
_entity.pdbx_description
1 polymer ?
#
loop_
_entity_poly.entity_id
_entity_poly.type
_entity_poly.pdbx_seq_one_letter_code
_entity_poly.pdbx_strand_id
1 'polypeptide(L)'
;RKFLSDIAAGTAGLAAASQATSQSAQAQVPQAVPSDVALRVKALESILIEKGMVDPATIDAVIDTYESKVGPRNGARVVARAWVAAAYRSRLLADGTAAIAELGYGGSQGEHMVVVENTPAVHNLVVCTLCSCYPWPVLGLPPTWYKSAPYRSRAVIDPRGVLREFGVTLADDVQVRVWD
;
A
#
# COMPACT_ATOMS: atom_id res chain seq x y z
N ARG A 1 -11.64 26.01 26.43
CA ARG A 1 -12.59 26.95 27.08
C ARG A 1 -12.23 28.36 26.68
N LYS A 2 -13.17 29.10 26.08
CA LYS A 2 -13.14 30.43 25.45
C LYS A 2 -12.85 30.39 23.95
N PHE A 3 -13.93 30.25 23.20
CA PHE A 3 -14.16 30.85 21.87
C PHE A 3 -15.58 30.46 21.42
N LEU A 4 -16.59 30.94 22.16
CA LEU A 4 -17.99 30.97 21.73
C LEU A 4 -18.70 32.01 22.60
N SER A 5 -18.64 33.26 22.18
CA SER A 5 -19.63 34.28 22.43
C SER A 5 -19.29 35.52 21.62
N ASP A 6 -20.28 36.05 21.02
CA ASP A 6 -20.36 37.29 20.24
C ASP A 6 -20.46 37.07 18.72
N ILE A 7 -21.71 36.93 18.30
CA ILE A 7 -22.33 37.76 17.24
C ILE A 7 -23.83 37.60 17.38
N ALA A 8 -24.45 38.63 17.94
CA ALA A 8 -25.88 38.87 17.83
C ALA A 8 -26.09 40.22 17.16
N ALA A 9 -27.11 40.27 16.32
CA ALA A 9 -27.88 41.43 15.84
C ALA A 9 -27.32 42.29 14.71
N GLY A 10 -28.08 42.30 13.60
CA GLY A 10 -27.94 43.30 12.52
C GLY A 10 -28.86 43.03 11.34
N THR A 11 -30.18 43.30 11.52
CA THR A 11 -31.17 43.92 10.58
C THR A 11 -31.21 43.58 9.09
N ALA A 12 -32.43 43.29 8.71
CA ALA A 12 -33.09 43.20 7.40
C ALA A 12 -32.58 44.12 6.28
N GLY A 13 -32.45 43.53 5.07
CA GLY A 13 -32.34 44.24 3.81
C GLY A 13 -32.80 43.31 2.69
N LEU A 14 -34.02 43.52 2.20
CA LEU A 14 -34.55 42.91 0.99
C LEU A 14 -33.77 43.42 -0.20
N ALA A 15 -33.13 42.54 -0.95
CA ALA A 15 -32.73 42.77 -2.32
C ALA A 15 -32.92 41.45 -3.12
N ALA A 16 -33.87 41.48 -4.02
CA ALA A 16 -34.06 40.47 -5.04
C ALA A 16 -32.80 40.40 -5.91
N ALA A 17 -32.08 39.30 -5.86
CA ALA A 17 -31.00 39.03 -6.78
C ALA A 17 -31.29 37.71 -7.49
N SER A 18 -31.32 37.83 -8.80
CA SER A 18 -31.50 36.80 -9.82
C SER A 18 -30.75 35.51 -9.51
N GLN A 19 -31.47 34.40 -9.55
CA GLN A 19 -30.87 33.06 -9.58
C GLN A 19 -30.13 32.87 -10.89
N ALA A 20 -28.86 33.23 -10.94
CA ALA A 20 -27.92 32.73 -11.93
C ALA A 20 -27.61 31.29 -11.54
N THR A 21 -28.20 30.35 -12.24
CA THR A 21 -27.82 28.95 -12.20
C THR A 21 -26.36 28.82 -12.63
N SER A 22 -25.47 28.79 -11.64
CA SER A 22 -24.08 28.38 -11.86
C SER A 22 -24.10 26.87 -12.16
N GLN A 23 -24.23 26.53 -13.41
CA GLN A 23 -23.80 25.23 -13.89
C GLN A 23 -22.27 25.20 -13.71
N SER A 24 -21.82 24.61 -12.62
CA SER A 24 -20.44 24.20 -12.47
C SER A 24 -20.14 23.22 -13.58
N ALA A 25 -19.47 23.70 -14.63
CA ALA A 25 -18.84 22.83 -15.61
C ALA A 25 -17.86 21.93 -14.83
N GLN A 26 -18.26 20.72 -14.56
CA GLN A 26 -17.35 19.67 -14.12
C GLN A 26 -16.34 19.52 -15.25
N ALA A 27 -15.12 20.01 -15.03
CA ALA A 27 -14.00 19.77 -15.91
C ALA A 27 -13.85 18.25 -15.99
N GLN A 28 -14.21 17.68 -17.12
CA GLN A 28 -13.96 16.27 -17.42
C GLN A 28 -12.45 16.10 -17.40
N VAL A 29 -11.93 15.42 -16.38
CA VAL A 29 -10.53 14.97 -16.36
C VAL A 29 -10.34 14.14 -17.63
N PRO A 30 -9.39 14.49 -18.51
CA PRO A 30 -9.17 13.69 -19.72
C PRO A 30 -8.91 12.24 -19.30
N GLN A 31 -9.76 11.34 -19.75
CA GLN A 31 -9.59 9.92 -19.47
C GLN A 31 -8.29 9.49 -20.15
N ALA A 32 -7.28 9.15 -19.37
CA ALA A 32 -5.99 8.73 -19.89
C ALA A 32 -6.22 7.53 -20.84
N VAL A 33 -5.69 7.63 -22.06
CA VAL A 33 -5.77 6.52 -23.03
C VAL A 33 -5.06 5.32 -22.41
N PRO A 34 -5.72 4.15 -22.31
CA PRO A 34 -5.09 2.96 -21.75
C PRO A 34 -3.82 2.59 -22.52
N SER A 35 -2.81 2.09 -21.81
CA SER A 35 -1.58 1.61 -22.46
C SER A 35 -1.89 0.42 -23.39
N ASP A 36 -1.04 0.21 -24.39
CA ASP A 36 -1.16 -0.94 -25.31
C ASP A 36 -1.21 -2.28 -24.54
N VAL A 37 -0.44 -2.42 -23.48
CA VAL A 37 -0.48 -3.60 -22.60
C VAL A 37 -1.84 -3.74 -21.92
N ALA A 38 -2.41 -2.67 -21.39
CA ALA A 38 -3.73 -2.70 -20.76
C ALA A 38 -4.83 -3.10 -21.76
N LEU A 39 -4.76 -2.61 -23.00
CA LEU A 39 -5.70 -2.98 -24.05
C LEU A 39 -5.56 -4.45 -24.44
N ARG A 40 -4.36 -4.99 -24.53
CA ARG A 40 -4.13 -6.42 -24.80
C ARG A 40 -4.66 -7.31 -23.67
N VAL A 41 -4.45 -6.94 -22.42
CA VAL A 41 -5.00 -7.66 -21.25
C VAL A 41 -6.51 -7.67 -21.30
N LYS A 42 -7.14 -6.52 -21.57
CA LYS A 42 -8.60 -6.42 -21.70
C LYS A 42 -9.16 -7.23 -22.87
N ALA A 43 -8.47 -7.26 -23.99
CA ALA A 43 -8.87 -8.09 -25.13
C ALA A 43 -8.79 -9.59 -24.80
N LEU A 44 -7.72 -10.02 -24.11
CA LEU A 44 -7.57 -11.40 -23.66
C LEU A 44 -8.69 -11.80 -22.67
N GLU A 45 -8.95 -10.95 -21.67
CA GLU A 45 -10.05 -11.12 -20.73
C GLU A 45 -11.39 -11.30 -21.46
N SER A 46 -11.71 -10.41 -22.42
CA SER A 46 -12.95 -10.49 -23.20
C SER A 46 -13.08 -11.83 -23.94
N ILE A 47 -11.99 -12.31 -24.57
CA ILE A 47 -11.98 -13.59 -25.27
C ILE A 47 -12.21 -14.77 -24.32
N LEU A 48 -11.60 -14.75 -23.13
CA LEU A 48 -11.74 -15.81 -22.12
C LEU A 48 -13.18 -15.86 -21.57
N ILE A 49 -13.80 -14.71 -21.36
CA ILE A 49 -15.20 -14.59 -20.94
C ILE A 49 -16.13 -15.10 -22.04
N GLU A 50 -15.93 -14.66 -23.30
CA GLU A 50 -16.73 -15.09 -24.43
C GLU A 50 -16.70 -16.60 -24.65
N LYS A 51 -15.53 -17.21 -24.40
CA LYS A 51 -15.36 -18.68 -24.47
C LYS A 51 -15.89 -19.41 -23.24
N GLY A 52 -16.40 -18.72 -22.24
CA GLY A 52 -16.89 -19.33 -21.00
C GLY A 52 -15.78 -19.94 -20.12
N MET A 53 -14.52 -19.56 -20.35
CA MET A 53 -13.38 -20.05 -19.58
C MET A 53 -13.17 -19.30 -18.26
N VAL A 54 -13.68 -18.07 -18.17
CA VAL A 54 -13.59 -17.20 -16.99
C VAL A 54 -14.94 -16.55 -16.75
N ASP A 55 -15.40 -16.56 -15.50
CA ASP A 55 -16.57 -15.83 -15.05
C ASP A 55 -16.16 -14.39 -14.68
N PRO A 56 -16.79 -13.34 -15.26
CA PRO A 56 -16.54 -11.95 -14.90
C PRO A 56 -16.64 -11.69 -13.39
N ALA A 57 -17.62 -12.28 -12.70
CA ALA A 57 -17.81 -12.11 -11.28
C ALA A 57 -16.63 -12.64 -10.45
N THR A 58 -15.91 -13.64 -10.95
CA THR A 58 -14.69 -14.13 -10.32
C THR A 58 -13.55 -13.11 -10.43
N ILE A 59 -13.42 -12.45 -11.59
CA ILE A 59 -12.44 -11.38 -11.80
C ILE A 59 -12.73 -10.22 -10.85
N ASP A 60 -13.97 -9.76 -10.78
CA ASP A 60 -14.40 -8.66 -9.92
C ASP A 60 -14.13 -8.98 -8.44
N ALA A 61 -14.38 -10.21 -7.99
CA ALA A 61 -14.10 -10.65 -6.63
C ALA A 61 -12.60 -10.66 -6.30
N VAL A 62 -11.76 -11.01 -7.26
CA VAL A 62 -10.30 -10.92 -7.12
C VAL A 62 -9.86 -9.47 -7.01
N ILE A 63 -10.35 -8.60 -7.90
CA ILE A 63 -10.05 -7.16 -7.87
C ILE A 63 -10.46 -6.57 -6.53
N ASP A 64 -11.71 -6.79 -6.06
CA ASP A 64 -12.18 -6.29 -4.76
C ASP A 64 -11.28 -6.75 -3.60
N THR A 65 -10.81 -8.00 -3.66
CA THR A 65 -9.90 -8.52 -2.64
C THR A 65 -8.60 -7.72 -2.59
N TYR A 66 -7.98 -7.44 -3.74
CA TYR A 66 -6.71 -6.71 -3.80
C TYR A 66 -6.87 -5.20 -3.58
N GLU A 67 -8.02 -4.62 -3.88
CA GLU A 67 -8.28 -3.19 -3.63
C GLU A 67 -8.70 -2.91 -2.19
N SER A 68 -9.45 -3.82 -1.54
CA SER A 68 -10.10 -3.56 -0.26
C SER A 68 -9.60 -4.40 0.92
N LYS A 69 -9.12 -5.64 0.69
CA LYS A 69 -8.81 -6.61 1.77
C LYS A 69 -7.33 -6.84 2.01
N VAL A 70 -6.46 -6.56 1.05
CA VAL A 70 -5.00 -6.68 1.18
C VAL A 70 -4.34 -5.31 1.11
N GLY A 71 -3.13 -5.17 1.64
CA GLY A 71 -2.37 -3.96 1.42
C GLY A 71 -1.67 -3.38 2.65
N PRO A 72 -0.96 -2.25 2.49
CA PRO A 72 -0.07 -1.69 3.51
C PRO A 72 -0.83 -1.22 4.76
N ARG A 73 -2.12 -0.96 4.67
CA ARG A 73 -2.97 -0.65 5.82
C ARG A 73 -3.02 -1.79 6.84
N ASN A 74 -3.00 -3.03 6.36
CA ASN A 74 -2.95 -4.21 7.23
C ASN A 74 -1.59 -4.30 7.95
N GLY A 75 -0.48 -4.10 7.22
CA GLY A 75 0.85 -4.02 7.81
C GLY A 75 0.97 -2.92 8.85
N ALA A 76 0.42 -1.74 8.59
CA ALA A 76 0.38 -0.65 9.55
C ALA A 76 -0.37 -1.03 10.85
N ARG A 77 -1.45 -1.79 10.77
CA ARG A 77 -2.19 -2.29 11.93
C ARG A 77 -1.37 -3.32 12.72
N VAL A 78 -0.67 -4.23 12.03
CA VAL A 78 0.26 -5.19 12.67
C VAL A 78 1.34 -4.46 13.47
N VAL A 79 1.99 -3.48 12.85
CA VAL A 79 3.05 -2.68 13.50
C VAL A 79 2.49 -1.88 14.67
N ALA A 80 1.37 -1.19 14.49
CA ALA A 80 0.75 -0.41 15.56
C ALA A 80 0.40 -1.27 16.78
N ARG A 81 -0.11 -2.50 16.55
CA ARG A 81 -0.38 -3.44 17.64
C ARG A 81 0.91 -3.89 18.34
N ALA A 82 1.97 -4.12 17.60
CA ALA A 82 3.26 -4.50 18.18
C ALA A 82 3.86 -3.40 19.05
N TRP A 83 3.64 -2.13 18.70
CA TRP A 83 4.11 -1.00 19.50
C TRP A 83 3.40 -0.86 20.85
N VAL A 84 2.12 -1.21 20.93
CA VAL A 84 1.32 -1.03 22.16
C VAL A 84 1.17 -2.31 22.98
N ALA A 85 1.55 -3.48 22.45
CA ALA A 85 1.37 -4.78 23.10
C ALA A 85 2.66 -5.62 23.04
N ALA A 86 3.50 -5.54 24.07
CA ALA A 86 4.79 -6.23 24.12
C ALA A 86 4.67 -7.75 23.90
N ALA A 87 3.66 -8.39 24.48
CA ALA A 87 3.42 -9.82 24.28
C ALA A 87 3.10 -10.18 22.82
N TYR A 88 2.35 -9.34 22.13
CA TYR A 88 2.09 -9.51 20.70
C TYR A 88 3.37 -9.32 19.87
N ARG A 89 4.15 -8.27 20.18
CA ARG A 89 5.44 -8.03 19.52
C ARG A 89 6.40 -9.22 19.65
N SER A 90 6.48 -9.84 20.83
CA SER A 90 7.31 -11.02 21.03
C SER A 90 6.87 -12.19 20.16
N ARG A 91 5.56 -12.44 20.05
CA ARG A 91 5.04 -13.50 19.14
C ARG A 91 5.28 -13.16 17.68
N LEU A 92 5.07 -11.90 17.29
CA LEU A 92 5.27 -11.43 15.93
C LEU A 92 6.71 -11.64 15.43
N LEU A 93 7.69 -11.40 16.30
CA LEU A 93 9.11 -11.61 15.99
C LEU A 93 9.51 -13.09 16.03
N ALA A 94 8.79 -13.92 16.79
CA ALA A 94 9.05 -15.36 16.88
C ALA A 94 8.40 -16.15 15.72
N ASP A 95 7.16 -15.81 15.37
CA ASP A 95 6.38 -16.41 14.27
C ASP A 95 5.49 -15.33 13.65
N GLY A 96 6.01 -14.71 12.60
CA GLY A 96 5.32 -13.64 11.89
C GLY A 96 4.01 -14.11 11.27
N THR A 97 3.99 -15.28 10.68
CA THR A 97 2.80 -15.83 10.02
C THR A 97 1.65 -16.04 11.00
N ALA A 98 1.91 -16.74 12.11
CA ALA A 98 0.88 -17.00 13.12
C ALA A 98 0.38 -15.71 13.78
N ALA A 99 1.28 -14.80 14.15
CA ALA A 99 0.90 -13.55 14.80
C ALA A 99 0.13 -12.60 13.87
N ILE A 100 0.44 -12.56 12.58
CA ILE A 100 -0.29 -11.77 11.58
C ILE A 100 -1.68 -12.39 11.36
N ALA A 101 -1.79 -13.72 11.35
CA ALA A 101 -3.06 -14.42 11.24
C ALA A 101 -4.00 -14.16 12.43
N GLU A 102 -3.50 -13.87 13.65
CA GLU A 102 -4.33 -13.42 14.79
C GLU A 102 -5.17 -12.17 14.47
N LEU A 103 -4.74 -11.35 13.49
CA LEU A 103 -5.46 -10.16 13.05
C LEU A 103 -6.34 -10.42 11.81
N GLY A 104 -6.45 -11.67 11.39
CA GLY A 104 -7.22 -12.06 10.21
C GLY A 104 -6.51 -11.80 8.88
N TYR A 105 -5.20 -11.57 8.88
CA TYR A 105 -4.42 -11.34 7.66
C TYR A 105 -3.61 -12.58 7.29
N GLY A 106 -3.77 -13.03 6.05
CA GLY A 106 -3.11 -14.22 5.53
C GLY A 106 -3.56 -14.51 4.10
N GLY A 107 -3.23 -15.70 3.59
CA GLY A 107 -3.59 -16.14 2.25
C GLY A 107 -2.41 -16.09 1.28
N SER A 108 -2.72 -16.02 -0.01
CA SER A 108 -1.72 -16.10 -1.07
C SER A 108 -0.59 -15.08 -0.90
N GLN A 109 0.65 -15.51 -1.07
CA GLN A 109 1.88 -14.73 -0.83
C GLN A 109 2.06 -14.30 0.65
N GLY A 110 1.40 -14.98 1.57
CA GLY A 110 1.52 -14.78 3.01
C GLY A 110 1.61 -16.10 3.78
N GLU A 111 1.93 -17.19 3.10
CA GLU A 111 2.03 -18.54 3.67
C GLU A 111 3.21 -18.67 4.64
N HIS A 112 4.26 -17.91 4.40
CA HIS A 112 5.43 -17.86 5.28
C HIS A 112 5.96 -16.43 5.38
N MET A 113 5.67 -15.77 6.50
CA MET A 113 6.09 -14.39 6.75
C MET A 113 7.08 -14.32 7.91
N VAL A 114 8.26 -13.79 7.63
CA VAL A 114 9.28 -13.48 8.64
C VAL A 114 9.20 -11.99 8.94
N VAL A 115 9.17 -11.65 10.22
CA VAL A 115 9.17 -10.26 10.69
C VAL A 115 10.51 -9.95 11.32
N VAL A 116 11.14 -8.88 10.86
CA VAL A 116 12.42 -8.40 11.37
C VAL A 116 12.26 -6.99 11.91
N GLU A 117 13.06 -6.65 12.91
CA GLU A 117 12.98 -5.36 13.58
C GLU A 117 14.26 -4.56 13.37
N ASN A 118 14.08 -3.27 13.05
CA ASN A 118 15.18 -2.31 13.10
C ASN A 118 15.50 -1.95 14.55
N THR A 119 16.79 -1.84 14.85
CA THR A 119 17.31 -1.41 16.14
C THR A 119 18.21 -0.18 15.95
N PRO A 120 18.65 0.50 17.01
CA PRO A 120 19.63 1.58 16.87
C PRO A 120 20.92 1.16 16.18
N ALA A 121 21.30 -0.14 16.25
CA ALA A 121 22.53 -0.66 15.67
C ALA A 121 22.33 -1.39 14.33
N VAL A 122 21.09 -1.76 13.97
CA VAL A 122 20.81 -2.57 12.76
C VAL A 122 19.62 -2.02 12.02
N HIS A 123 19.79 -1.77 10.73
CA HIS A 123 18.72 -1.44 9.79
C HIS A 123 18.54 -2.59 8.80
N ASN A 124 17.32 -3.08 8.66
CA ASN A 124 17.01 -4.20 7.77
C ASN A 124 16.52 -3.68 6.42
N LEU A 125 17.03 -4.25 5.35
CA LEU A 125 16.59 -4.03 3.99
C LEU A 125 16.14 -5.37 3.39
N VAL A 126 14.94 -5.40 2.83
CA VAL A 126 14.37 -6.62 2.23
C VAL A 126 14.47 -6.52 0.72
N VAL A 127 14.91 -7.60 0.10
CA VAL A 127 14.95 -7.79 -1.35
C VAL A 127 14.59 -9.23 -1.67
N CYS A 128 14.14 -9.53 -2.87
CA CYS A 128 14.14 -10.89 -3.42
C CYS A 128 14.81 -10.85 -4.79
N THR A 129 16.01 -11.40 -4.87
CA THR A 129 16.83 -11.37 -6.09
C THR A 129 16.32 -12.31 -7.17
N LEU A 130 15.58 -13.36 -6.81
CA LEU A 130 15.09 -14.37 -7.74
C LEU A 130 13.72 -14.01 -8.35
N CYS A 131 12.71 -13.80 -7.52
CA CYS A 131 11.31 -13.72 -7.97
C CYS A 131 10.56 -12.48 -7.54
N SER A 132 11.15 -11.60 -6.73
CA SER A 132 10.48 -10.44 -6.12
C SER A 132 9.28 -10.81 -5.22
N CYS A 133 9.41 -11.84 -4.38
CA CYS A 133 8.43 -12.23 -3.37
C CYS A 133 8.06 -11.02 -2.49
N TYR A 134 6.79 -10.93 -2.14
CA TYR A 134 6.26 -9.78 -1.41
C TYR A 134 5.05 -10.23 -0.57
N PRO A 135 4.95 -9.84 0.69
CA PRO A 135 3.85 -10.30 1.55
C PRO A 135 2.56 -9.51 1.26
N TRP A 136 1.82 -9.91 0.23
CA TRP A 136 0.62 -9.22 -0.24
C TRP A 136 -0.43 -8.96 0.85
N PRO A 137 -0.72 -9.90 1.77
CA PRO A 137 -1.75 -9.66 2.79
C PRO A 137 -1.52 -8.41 3.62
N VAL A 138 -0.26 -8.04 3.85
CA VAL A 138 0.13 -6.93 4.74
C VAL A 138 0.77 -5.73 4.03
N LEU A 139 1.29 -5.90 2.82
CA LEU A 139 1.93 -4.81 2.06
C LEU A 139 1.24 -4.51 0.73
N GLY A 140 0.31 -5.36 0.28
CA GLY A 140 -0.34 -5.23 -1.02
C GLY A 140 0.53 -5.74 -2.17
N LEU A 141 0.21 -5.30 -3.38
CA LEU A 141 1.00 -5.68 -4.56
C LEU A 141 2.37 -4.99 -4.54
N PRO A 142 3.44 -5.71 -4.93
CA PRO A 142 4.77 -5.14 -4.95
C PRO A 142 4.85 -3.98 -5.95
N PRO A 143 5.45 -2.85 -5.55
CA PRO A 143 5.67 -1.74 -6.47
C PRO A 143 6.63 -2.13 -7.61
N THR A 144 6.52 -1.47 -8.74
CA THR A 144 7.31 -1.78 -9.93
C THR A 144 8.83 -1.69 -9.71
N TRP A 145 9.27 -0.71 -8.90
CA TRP A 145 10.69 -0.55 -8.57
C TRP A 145 11.24 -1.74 -7.78
N TYR A 146 10.44 -2.36 -6.88
CA TYR A 146 10.85 -3.53 -6.10
C TYR A 146 11.15 -4.74 -7.00
N LYS A 147 10.40 -4.88 -8.09
CA LYS A 147 10.61 -5.95 -9.08
C LYS A 147 11.76 -5.67 -10.04
N SER A 148 12.26 -4.45 -10.12
CA SER A 148 13.26 -4.07 -11.12
C SER A 148 14.61 -4.75 -10.88
N ALA A 149 15.26 -5.19 -11.96
CA ALA A 149 16.59 -5.79 -11.89
C ALA A 149 17.64 -4.85 -11.28
N PRO A 150 17.65 -3.53 -11.57
CA PRO A 150 18.55 -2.59 -10.92
C PRO A 150 18.39 -2.54 -9.39
N TYR A 151 17.17 -2.48 -8.87
CA TYR A 151 16.94 -2.50 -7.42
C TYR A 151 17.45 -3.80 -6.81
N ARG A 152 17.04 -4.94 -7.36
CA ARG A 152 17.39 -6.27 -6.84
C ARG A 152 18.90 -6.49 -6.76
N SER A 153 19.62 -6.12 -7.81
CA SER A 153 21.08 -6.21 -7.86
C SER A 153 21.74 -5.25 -6.87
N ARG A 154 21.33 -3.97 -6.89
CA ARG A 154 21.99 -2.94 -6.08
C ARG A 154 21.68 -3.08 -4.58
N ALA A 155 20.50 -3.56 -4.20
CA ALA A 155 20.16 -3.78 -2.80
C ALA A 155 21.12 -4.76 -2.09
N VAL A 156 21.70 -5.70 -2.84
CA VAL A 156 22.70 -6.64 -2.31
C VAL A 156 24.11 -6.05 -2.36
N ILE A 157 24.46 -5.35 -3.46
CA ILE A 157 25.83 -4.84 -3.70
C ILE A 157 26.11 -3.56 -2.90
N ASP A 158 25.15 -2.61 -2.91
CA ASP A 158 25.25 -1.30 -2.25
C ASP A 158 23.95 -0.95 -1.52
N PRO A 159 23.59 -1.70 -0.46
CA PRO A 159 22.33 -1.47 0.27
C PRO A 159 22.26 -0.08 0.89
N ARG A 160 23.37 0.45 1.37
CA ARG A 160 23.42 1.80 1.97
C ARG A 160 23.19 2.90 0.94
N GLY A 161 23.71 2.74 -0.28
CA GLY A 161 23.46 3.65 -1.40
C GLY A 161 21.98 3.63 -1.81
N VAL A 162 21.38 2.45 -1.89
CA VAL A 162 19.93 2.31 -2.17
C VAL A 162 19.09 3.01 -1.11
N LEU A 163 19.39 2.83 0.17
CA LEU A 163 18.69 3.51 1.27
C LEU A 163 18.78 5.03 1.15
N ARG A 164 19.94 5.58 0.80
CA ARG A 164 20.11 7.03 0.58
C ARG A 164 19.26 7.55 -0.56
N GLU A 165 19.11 6.79 -1.65
CA GLU A 165 18.23 7.15 -2.77
C GLU A 165 16.75 7.19 -2.37
N PHE A 166 16.36 6.36 -1.40
CA PHE A 166 15.02 6.41 -0.77
C PHE A 166 14.89 7.47 0.34
N GLY A 167 15.91 8.33 0.53
CA GLY A 167 15.91 9.38 1.54
C GLY A 167 16.20 8.89 2.97
N VAL A 168 16.70 7.66 3.12
CA VAL A 168 17.09 7.09 4.41
C VAL A 168 18.59 7.22 4.60
N THR A 169 19.01 8.13 5.50
CA THR A 169 20.41 8.31 5.87
C THR A 169 20.65 7.65 7.23
N LEU A 170 21.61 6.75 7.29
CA LEU A 170 22.01 6.03 8.49
C LEU A 170 23.40 6.49 8.94
N ALA A 171 23.63 6.53 10.25
CA ALA A 171 24.96 6.73 10.80
C ALA A 171 25.91 5.59 10.39
N ASP A 172 27.22 5.86 10.34
CA ASP A 172 28.21 4.92 9.81
C ASP A 172 28.33 3.63 10.62
N ASP A 173 28.06 3.71 11.93
CA ASP A 173 28.10 2.59 12.87
C ASP A 173 26.82 1.69 12.81
N VAL A 174 25.77 2.12 12.12
CA VAL A 174 24.57 1.30 11.93
C VAL A 174 24.82 0.24 10.87
N GLN A 175 24.70 -1.02 11.24
CA GLN A 175 24.81 -2.13 10.29
C GLN A 175 23.56 -2.19 9.38
N VAL A 176 23.75 -2.27 8.06
CA VAL A 176 22.66 -2.61 7.14
C VAL A 176 22.66 -4.13 6.92
N ARG A 177 21.56 -4.78 7.29
CA ARG A 177 21.34 -6.21 7.06
C ARG A 177 20.38 -6.40 5.91
N VAL A 178 20.84 -7.08 4.86
CA VAL A 178 20.00 -7.44 3.70
C VAL A 178 19.39 -8.81 3.93
N TRP A 179 18.09 -8.90 3.70
CA TRP A 179 17.31 -10.14 3.71
C TRP A 179 16.87 -10.45 2.28
N ASP A 180 17.37 -11.57 1.73
CA ASP A 180 17.04 -12.08 0.39
C ASP A 180 16.26 -13.39 0.49
#